data_ff7fd43a9fa083aebcdc0433b44f7b17
#
_entry.id   ff7fd43a9fa083aebcdc0433b44f7b17
#
_cell.length_a   1.000
_cell.length_b   1.000
_cell.length_c   1.000
_cell.angle_alpha   90.00
_cell.angle_beta   90.00
_cell.angle_gamma   90.00
#
_symmetry.space_group_name_H-M   'P 1'
#
loop_
_entity.id
_entity.type
_entity.pdbx_description
1 polymer ?
#
loop_
_entity_poly.entity_id
_entity_poly.type
_entity_poly.pdbx_seq_one_letter_code
_entity_poly.pdbx_strand_id
1 'polypeptide(L)'
;MGTGWLPWSAASLASGAVLLVLAALTLPPTSEVGQVVGTVRREDAAWLMASAAFFLASVALTMGLPAILTLIPAKRQVVGLVGLWIWSIGTIGTSALAAFLILFRATVRVVDISPTDVEQLGRDPVMTLGLIFVFGAFYLGELVVALVLLLASRLPRWIPGLLLVHVAFAPVNNFLPEVLQGVQAVVLGAGLMALAVRSTEAWASTRAPATP
;
A
#
# COMPACT_ATOMS: atom_id res chain seq x y z
N MET A 1 -12.26 -25.90 8.57
CA MET A 1 -12.71 -24.81 7.63
C MET A 1 -11.90 -24.94 6.35
N GLY A 2 -12.58 -25.01 5.20
CA GLY A 2 -11.89 -25.19 3.91
C GLY A 2 -11.00 -23.99 3.54
N THR A 3 -9.75 -24.25 3.16
CA THR A 3 -8.76 -23.24 2.73
C THR A 3 -8.94 -22.77 1.29
N GLY A 4 -10.14 -22.94 0.72
CA GLY A 4 -10.44 -22.59 -0.68
C GLY A 4 -10.35 -21.11 -1.03
N TRP A 5 -10.41 -20.22 -0.04
CA TRP A 5 -10.29 -18.76 -0.21
C TRP A 5 -8.84 -18.27 -0.40
N LEU A 6 -7.85 -19.06 0.01
CA LEU A 6 -6.43 -18.69 0.02
C LEU A 6 -5.88 -18.28 -1.37
N PRO A 7 -6.11 -19.05 -2.45
CA PRO A 7 -5.64 -18.63 -3.77
C PRO A 7 -6.22 -17.28 -4.22
N TRP A 8 -7.48 -17.03 -3.89
CA TRP A 8 -8.13 -15.75 -4.20
C TRP A 8 -7.51 -14.59 -3.43
N SER A 9 -7.24 -14.78 -2.12
CA SER A 9 -6.57 -13.77 -1.31
C SER A 9 -5.13 -13.53 -1.78
N ALA A 10 -4.38 -14.57 -2.13
CA ALA A 10 -3.03 -14.43 -2.68
C ALA A 10 -3.04 -13.72 -4.05
N ALA A 11 -4.00 -14.05 -4.93
CA ALA A 11 -4.17 -13.36 -6.21
C ALA A 11 -4.53 -11.88 -6.00
N SER A 12 -5.40 -11.58 -5.04
CA SER A 12 -5.75 -10.21 -4.68
C SER A 12 -4.52 -9.44 -4.16
N LEU A 13 -3.66 -10.08 -3.33
CA LEU A 13 -2.43 -9.48 -2.85
C LEU A 13 -1.49 -9.11 -4.01
N ALA A 14 -1.30 -10.03 -4.97
CA ALA A 14 -0.48 -9.80 -6.15
C ALA A 14 -1.05 -8.68 -7.03
N SER A 15 -2.35 -8.69 -7.29
CA SER A 15 -3.03 -7.65 -8.07
C SER A 15 -2.93 -6.29 -7.40
N GLY A 16 -3.12 -6.25 -6.08
CA GLY A 16 -2.97 -5.03 -5.28
C GLY A 16 -1.55 -4.47 -5.33
N ALA A 17 -0.53 -5.33 -5.29
CA ALA A 17 0.86 -4.94 -5.42
C ALA A 17 1.15 -4.27 -6.79
N VAL A 18 0.68 -4.87 -7.88
CA VAL A 18 0.84 -4.30 -9.24
C VAL A 18 0.12 -2.96 -9.37
N LEU A 19 -1.13 -2.89 -8.90
CA LEU A 19 -1.93 -1.67 -8.96
C LEU A 19 -1.31 -0.54 -8.12
N LEU A 20 -0.74 -0.85 -6.96
CA LEU A 20 -0.05 0.12 -6.11
C LEU A 20 1.18 0.71 -6.82
N VAL A 21 1.99 -0.14 -7.43
CA VAL A 21 3.15 0.30 -8.22
C VAL A 21 2.70 1.16 -9.40
N LEU A 22 1.69 0.70 -10.14
CA LEU A 22 1.13 1.45 -11.26
C LEU A 22 0.65 2.84 -10.81
N ALA A 23 -0.11 2.90 -9.71
CA ALA A 23 -0.62 4.15 -9.16
C ALA A 23 0.51 5.11 -8.80
N ALA A 24 1.54 4.62 -8.09
CA ALA A 24 2.66 5.45 -7.68
C ALA A 24 3.52 5.96 -8.85
N LEU A 25 3.67 5.14 -9.91
CA LEU A 25 4.46 5.54 -11.09
C LEU A 25 3.67 6.42 -12.08
N THR A 26 2.33 6.39 -12.01
CA THR A 26 1.48 7.20 -12.90
C THR A 26 1.01 8.50 -12.26
N LEU A 27 1.10 8.62 -10.93
CA LEU A 27 0.75 9.87 -10.25
C LEU A 27 1.75 10.96 -10.65
N PRO A 28 1.27 12.07 -11.24
CA PRO A 28 2.14 13.17 -11.60
C PRO A 28 2.83 13.78 -10.38
N PRO A 29 4.05 14.29 -10.52
CA PRO A 29 4.80 14.89 -9.43
C PRO A 29 4.04 16.06 -8.79
N THR A 30 4.02 16.08 -7.46
CA THR A 30 3.28 17.08 -6.66
C THR A 30 4.17 17.72 -5.59
N SER A 31 5.47 17.71 -5.80
CA SER A 31 6.46 18.22 -4.83
C SER A 31 6.30 19.70 -4.50
N GLU A 32 5.77 20.49 -5.43
CA GLU A 32 5.51 21.91 -5.22
C GLU A 32 4.01 22.21 -5.14
N VAL A 33 3.55 22.58 -3.95
CA VAL A 33 2.13 22.90 -3.69
C VAL A 33 1.57 23.95 -4.69
N GLY A 34 2.38 24.94 -5.07
CA GLY A 34 2.00 25.96 -6.04
C GLY A 34 1.76 25.43 -7.46
N GLN A 35 2.30 24.27 -7.81
CA GLN A 35 2.17 23.69 -9.16
C GLN A 35 1.08 22.62 -9.25
N VAL A 36 0.60 22.08 -8.11
CA VAL A 36 -0.37 20.98 -8.07
C VAL A 36 -1.61 21.25 -8.91
N VAL A 37 -2.21 22.43 -8.79
CA VAL A 37 -3.42 22.82 -9.55
C VAL A 37 -3.14 22.79 -11.06
N GLY A 38 -2.01 23.36 -11.47
CA GLY A 38 -1.58 23.36 -12.87
C GLY A 38 -1.31 21.93 -13.38
N THR A 39 -0.70 21.09 -12.57
CA THR A 39 -0.42 19.67 -12.90
C THR A 39 -1.71 18.89 -13.07
N VAL A 40 -2.68 19.03 -12.17
CA VAL A 40 -4.01 18.37 -12.28
C VAL A 40 -4.71 18.80 -13.58
N ARG A 41 -4.62 20.07 -13.97
CA ARG A 41 -5.23 20.56 -15.22
C ARG A 41 -4.53 20.03 -16.47
N ARG A 42 -3.21 19.92 -16.48
CA ARG A 42 -2.43 19.44 -17.64
C ARG A 42 -2.45 17.92 -17.78
N GLU A 43 -2.39 17.21 -16.67
CA GLU A 43 -2.20 15.75 -16.62
C GLU A 43 -3.42 15.03 -16.07
N ASP A 44 -4.61 15.53 -16.41
CA ASP A 44 -5.91 15.09 -15.93
C ASP A 44 -6.12 13.56 -16.03
N ALA A 45 -5.73 12.96 -17.16
CA ALA A 45 -5.88 11.52 -17.39
C ALA A 45 -4.93 10.71 -16.47
N ALA A 46 -3.68 11.14 -16.31
CA ALA A 46 -2.72 10.48 -15.44
C ALA A 46 -3.17 10.55 -13.98
N TRP A 47 -3.65 11.72 -13.55
CA TRP A 47 -4.21 11.92 -12.21
C TRP A 47 -5.39 10.98 -11.92
N LEU A 48 -6.34 10.89 -12.86
CA LEU A 48 -7.49 10.01 -12.73
C LEU A 48 -7.10 8.53 -12.71
N MET A 49 -6.18 8.12 -13.60
CA MET A 49 -5.65 6.76 -13.64
C MET A 49 -4.95 6.38 -12.35
N ALA A 50 -4.08 7.23 -11.83
CA ALA A 50 -3.39 7.00 -10.57
C ALA A 50 -4.38 6.86 -9.40
N SER A 51 -5.37 7.77 -9.33
CA SER A 51 -6.40 7.72 -8.28
C SER A 51 -7.23 6.44 -8.34
N ALA A 52 -7.65 6.02 -9.53
CA ALA A 52 -8.39 4.77 -9.73
C ALA A 52 -7.54 3.55 -9.36
N ALA A 53 -6.27 3.55 -9.76
CA ALA A 53 -5.34 2.47 -9.44
C ALA A 53 -5.06 2.40 -7.92
N PHE A 54 -4.91 3.53 -7.20
CA PHE A 54 -4.82 3.53 -5.74
C PHE A 54 -6.06 2.97 -5.06
N PHE A 55 -7.25 3.33 -5.54
CA PHE A 55 -8.49 2.80 -5.00
C PHE A 55 -8.57 1.28 -5.17
N LEU A 56 -8.32 0.78 -6.38
CA LEU A 56 -8.35 -0.65 -6.67
C LEU A 56 -7.23 -1.40 -5.93
N ALA A 57 -6.04 -0.80 -5.83
CA ALA A 57 -4.94 -1.35 -5.02
C ALA A 57 -5.35 -1.53 -3.56
N SER A 58 -5.97 -0.52 -2.97
CA SER A 58 -6.44 -0.55 -1.58
C SER A 58 -7.44 -1.69 -1.34
N VAL A 59 -8.44 -1.83 -2.21
CA VAL A 59 -9.42 -2.94 -2.14
C VAL A 59 -8.72 -4.29 -2.27
N ALA A 60 -7.89 -4.44 -3.30
CA ALA A 60 -7.21 -5.70 -3.57
C ALA A 60 -6.23 -6.08 -2.44
N LEU A 61 -5.46 -5.12 -1.90
CA LEU A 61 -4.58 -5.35 -0.77
C LEU A 61 -5.36 -5.75 0.49
N THR A 62 -6.44 -5.04 0.82
CA THR A 62 -7.27 -5.37 1.98
C THR A 62 -7.80 -6.81 1.90
N MET A 63 -8.23 -7.26 0.71
CA MET A 63 -8.66 -8.64 0.47
C MET A 63 -7.49 -9.63 0.45
N GLY A 64 -6.31 -9.15 0.11
CA GLY A 64 -5.09 -9.94 -0.05
C GLY A 64 -4.31 -10.19 1.24
N LEU A 65 -4.29 -9.22 2.16
CA LEU A 65 -3.52 -9.31 3.41
C LEU A 65 -3.78 -10.59 4.23
N PRO A 66 -5.00 -11.16 4.31
CA PRO A 66 -5.24 -12.41 5.01
C PRO A 66 -4.40 -13.59 4.51
N ALA A 67 -3.97 -13.62 3.24
CA ALA A 67 -3.10 -14.67 2.73
C ALA A 67 -1.76 -14.74 3.49
N ILE A 68 -1.27 -13.62 3.99
CA ILE A 68 -0.01 -13.52 4.74
C ILE A 68 -0.07 -14.30 6.06
N LEU A 69 -1.27 -14.47 6.66
CA LEU A 69 -1.45 -15.26 7.88
C LEU A 69 -0.94 -16.70 7.75
N THR A 70 -0.98 -17.27 6.55
CA THR A 70 -0.49 -18.64 6.30
C THR A 70 1.03 -18.78 6.45
N LEU A 71 1.73 -17.67 6.34
CA LEU A 71 3.19 -17.59 6.45
C LEU A 71 3.65 -17.31 7.89
N ILE A 72 2.71 -16.96 8.78
CA ILE A 72 3.00 -16.62 10.17
C ILE A 72 2.91 -17.87 11.05
N PRO A 73 3.99 -18.24 11.78
CA PRO A 73 3.98 -19.37 12.68
C PRO A 73 2.96 -19.20 13.82
N ALA A 74 2.34 -20.30 14.24
CA ALA A 74 1.29 -20.32 15.27
C ALA A 74 1.69 -19.58 16.56
N LYS A 75 2.96 -19.68 16.99
CA LYS A 75 3.48 -19.00 18.18
C LYS A 75 3.43 -17.47 18.11
N ARG A 76 3.35 -16.89 16.91
CA ARG A 76 3.33 -15.43 16.67
C ARG A 76 2.07 -14.96 15.95
N GLN A 77 1.11 -15.84 15.80
CA GLN A 77 -0.11 -15.58 15.01
C GLN A 77 -0.91 -14.39 15.55
N VAL A 78 -0.99 -14.23 16.88
CA VAL A 78 -1.70 -13.10 17.49
C VAL A 78 -1.04 -11.77 17.13
N VAL A 79 0.30 -11.67 17.27
CA VAL A 79 1.03 -10.44 16.93
C VAL A 79 0.94 -10.15 15.43
N GLY A 80 1.07 -11.18 14.60
CA GLY A 80 0.91 -11.05 13.15
C GLY A 80 -0.50 -10.62 12.76
N LEU A 81 -1.53 -11.15 13.41
CA LEU A 81 -2.91 -10.74 13.19
C LEU A 81 -3.13 -9.27 13.56
N VAL A 82 -2.62 -8.83 14.71
CA VAL A 82 -2.69 -7.41 15.11
C VAL A 82 -1.98 -6.53 14.08
N GLY A 83 -0.78 -6.91 13.63
CA GLY A 83 -0.07 -6.19 12.58
C GLY A 83 -0.87 -6.09 11.28
N LEU A 84 -1.48 -7.19 10.84
CA LEU A 84 -2.34 -7.21 9.64
C LEU A 84 -3.60 -6.36 9.81
N TRP A 85 -4.20 -6.32 10.99
CA TRP A 85 -5.33 -5.45 11.28
C TRP A 85 -4.94 -3.98 11.17
N ILE A 86 -3.83 -3.59 11.79
CA ILE A 86 -3.31 -2.22 11.70
C ILE A 86 -3.00 -1.88 10.25
N TRP A 87 -2.35 -2.79 9.51
CA TRP A 87 -2.06 -2.59 8.09
C TRP A 87 -3.33 -2.45 7.24
N SER A 88 -4.37 -3.25 7.54
CA SER A 88 -5.67 -3.14 6.86
C SER A 88 -6.33 -1.78 7.07
N ILE A 89 -6.22 -1.18 8.27
CA ILE A 89 -6.69 0.18 8.52
C ILE A 89 -5.97 1.16 7.59
N GLY A 90 -4.65 1.05 7.47
CA GLY A 90 -3.86 1.87 6.56
C GLY A 90 -4.23 1.68 5.08
N THR A 91 -4.43 0.43 4.64
CA THR A 91 -4.84 0.15 3.25
C THR A 91 -6.24 0.68 2.95
N ILE A 92 -7.20 0.57 3.88
CA ILE A 92 -8.53 1.18 3.75
C ILE A 92 -8.42 2.71 3.69
N GLY A 93 -7.54 3.30 4.51
CA GLY A 93 -7.28 4.73 4.47
C GLY A 93 -6.71 5.21 3.13
N THR A 94 -5.97 4.35 2.41
CA THR A 94 -5.48 4.66 1.05
C THR A 94 -6.65 4.82 0.06
N SER A 95 -7.77 4.12 0.24
CA SER A 95 -8.96 4.35 -0.59
C SER A 95 -9.62 5.71 -0.31
N ALA A 96 -9.58 6.19 0.94
CA ALA A 96 -10.03 7.53 1.26
C ALA A 96 -9.14 8.60 0.62
N LEU A 97 -7.81 8.38 0.60
CA LEU A 97 -6.88 9.23 -0.15
C LEU A 97 -7.20 9.25 -1.65
N ALA A 98 -7.46 8.10 -2.25
CA ALA A 98 -7.83 8.00 -3.66
C ALA A 98 -9.13 8.77 -3.96
N ALA A 99 -10.14 8.65 -3.10
CA ALA A 99 -11.38 9.42 -3.21
C ALA A 99 -11.12 10.93 -3.08
N PHE A 100 -10.24 11.32 -2.16
CA PHE A 100 -9.81 12.72 -2.01
C PHE A 100 -9.13 13.24 -3.29
N LEU A 101 -8.23 12.46 -3.91
CA LEU A 101 -7.56 12.84 -5.16
C LEU A 101 -8.57 13.05 -6.30
N ILE A 102 -9.61 12.21 -6.40
CA ILE A 102 -10.69 12.35 -7.39
C ILE A 102 -11.51 13.61 -7.11
N LEU A 103 -11.87 13.84 -5.84
CA LEU A 103 -12.61 15.03 -5.43
C LEU A 103 -11.81 16.31 -5.68
N PHE A 104 -10.54 16.32 -5.31
CA PHE A 104 -9.63 17.45 -5.55
C PHE A 104 -9.55 17.79 -7.04
N ARG A 105 -9.35 16.77 -7.89
CA ARG A 105 -9.39 16.93 -9.35
C ARG A 105 -10.70 17.55 -9.83
N ALA A 106 -11.84 17.03 -9.36
CA ALA A 106 -13.15 17.56 -9.75
C ALA A 106 -13.31 19.03 -9.34
N THR A 107 -12.86 19.38 -8.14
CA THR A 107 -12.91 20.74 -7.61
C THR A 107 -12.03 21.69 -8.41
N VAL A 108 -10.78 21.30 -8.75
CA VAL A 108 -9.87 22.09 -9.59
C VAL A 108 -10.44 22.38 -10.99
N ARG A 109 -11.33 21.51 -11.50
CA ARG A 109 -11.97 21.69 -12.82
C ARG A 109 -13.18 22.61 -12.80
N VAL A 110 -13.89 22.68 -11.67
CA VAL A 110 -15.16 23.39 -11.54
C VAL A 110 -14.97 24.74 -10.87
N VAL A 111 -14.01 24.84 -9.95
CA VAL A 111 -13.74 26.03 -9.16
C VAL A 111 -12.36 26.58 -9.53
N ASP A 112 -12.24 27.91 -9.57
CA ASP A 112 -10.92 28.56 -9.73
C ASP A 112 -10.19 28.57 -8.38
N ILE A 113 -9.44 27.48 -8.12
CA ILE A 113 -8.66 27.30 -6.90
C ILE A 113 -7.29 27.94 -7.09
N SER A 114 -6.92 28.78 -6.14
CA SER A 114 -5.58 29.38 -6.10
C SER A 114 -4.57 28.45 -5.40
N PRO A 115 -3.26 28.62 -5.63
CA PRO A 115 -2.21 27.92 -4.87
C PRO A 115 -2.33 28.15 -3.35
N THR A 116 -2.78 29.33 -2.92
CA THR A 116 -2.99 29.66 -1.51
C THR A 116 -4.10 28.82 -0.87
N ASP A 117 -5.17 28.53 -1.61
CA ASP A 117 -6.27 27.68 -1.11
C ASP A 117 -5.76 26.25 -0.88
N VAL A 118 -4.92 25.73 -1.78
CA VAL A 118 -4.29 24.40 -1.63
C VAL A 118 -3.36 24.37 -0.43
N GLU A 119 -2.59 25.44 -0.21
CA GLU A 119 -1.71 25.54 0.96
C GLU A 119 -2.51 25.59 2.27
N GLN A 120 -3.62 26.33 2.31
CA GLN A 120 -4.52 26.36 3.46
C GLN A 120 -5.15 24.98 3.72
N LEU A 121 -5.59 24.28 2.67
CA LEU A 121 -6.11 22.93 2.79
C LEU A 121 -5.05 21.97 3.38
N GLY A 122 -3.81 22.06 2.93
CA GLY A 122 -2.69 21.26 3.46
C GLY A 122 -2.33 21.58 4.92
N ARG A 123 -2.72 22.76 5.41
CA ARG A 123 -2.52 23.17 6.82
C ARG A 123 -3.72 22.84 7.72
N ASP A 124 -4.81 22.29 7.18
CA ASP A 124 -5.95 21.89 7.99
C ASP A 124 -5.53 20.80 8.99
N PRO A 125 -5.73 21.01 10.30
CA PRO A 125 -5.26 20.08 11.32
C PRO A 125 -5.99 18.74 11.28
N VAL A 126 -7.28 18.71 10.88
CA VAL A 126 -8.06 17.47 10.81
C VAL A 126 -7.58 16.63 9.65
N MET A 127 -7.35 17.26 8.48
CA MET A 127 -6.77 16.60 7.32
C MET A 127 -5.37 16.05 7.63
N THR A 128 -4.50 16.86 8.23
CA THR A 128 -3.15 16.45 8.61
C THR A 128 -3.15 15.27 9.57
N LEU A 129 -3.97 15.31 10.64
CA LEU A 129 -4.10 14.20 11.58
C LEU A 129 -4.67 12.94 10.93
N GLY A 130 -5.64 13.10 10.02
CA GLY A 130 -6.19 11.99 9.24
C GLY A 130 -5.12 11.29 8.40
N LEU A 131 -4.31 12.05 7.69
CA LEU A 131 -3.20 11.51 6.89
C LEU A 131 -2.14 10.84 7.76
N ILE A 132 -1.74 11.46 8.87
CA ILE A 132 -0.78 10.86 9.84
C ILE A 132 -1.33 9.54 10.37
N PHE A 133 -2.61 9.48 10.71
CA PHE A 133 -3.25 8.25 11.20
C PHE A 133 -3.23 7.14 10.14
N VAL A 134 -3.63 7.46 8.90
CA VAL A 134 -3.71 6.49 7.80
C VAL A 134 -2.33 5.95 7.44
N PHE A 135 -1.37 6.84 7.18
CA PHE A 135 -0.01 6.44 6.82
C PHE A 135 0.72 5.82 8.00
N GLY A 136 0.51 6.33 9.22
CA GLY A 136 1.04 5.74 10.44
C GLY A 136 0.56 4.31 10.64
N ALA A 137 -0.74 4.05 10.46
CA ALA A 137 -1.28 2.69 10.52
C ALA A 137 -0.72 1.81 9.40
N PHE A 138 -0.57 2.33 8.18
CA PHE A 138 0.00 1.60 7.07
C PHE A 138 1.42 1.12 7.38
N TYR A 139 2.33 2.05 7.69
CA TYR A 139 3.73 1.73 7.96
C TYR A 139 3.93 0.94 9.26
N LEU A 140 3.16 1.24 10.32
CA LEU A 140 3.24 0.49 11.58
C LEU A 140 2.79 -0.96 11.40
N GLY A 141 1.68 -1.18 10.70
CA GLY A 141 1.18 -2.53 10.42
C GLY A 141 2.15 -3.33 9.58
N GLU A 142 2.70 -2.72 8.52
CA GLU A 142 3.73 -3.31 7.67
C GLU A 142 4.99 -3.68 8.48
N LEU A 143 5.48 -2.76 9.33
CA LEU A 143 6.63 -2.99 10.20
C LEU A 143 6.43 -4.20 11.12
N VAL A 144 5.27 -4.27 11.79
CA VAL A 144 4.96 -5.38 12.69
C VAL A 144 4.93 -6.70 11.93
N VAL A 145 4.27 -6.75 10.77
CA VAL A 145 4.21 -7.95 9.93
C VAL A 145 5.59 -8.34 9.42
N ALA A 146 6.37 -7.38 8.92
CA ALA A 146 7.74 -7.62 8.45
C ALA A 146 8.63 -8.20 9.55
N LEU A 147 8.60 -7.66 10.76
CA LEU A 147 9.36 -8.17 11.91
C LEU A 147 8.89 -9.56 12.32
N VAL A 148 7.59 -9.82 12.35
CA VAL A 148 7.06 -11.17 12.65
C VAL A 148 7.55 -12.19 11.63
N LEU A 149 7.50 -11.85 10.34
CA LEU A 149 7.96 -12.73 9.27
C LEU A 149 9.48 -12.94 9.32
N LEU A 150 10.27 -11.87 9.57
CA LEU A 150 11.72 -11.94 9.65
C LEU A 150 12.20 -12.83 10.80
N LEU A 151 11.55 -12.73 11.97
CA LEU A 151 11.99 -13.37 13.19
C LEU A 151 11.44 -14.80 13.38
N ALA A 152 10.40 -15.17 12.65
CA ALA A 152 9.66 -16.38 12.96
C ALA A 152 9.37 -17.29 11.76
N SER A 153 9.47 -16.80 10.53
CA SER A 153 9.10 -17.58 9.37
C SER A 153 10.27 -18.35 8.77
N ARG A 154 9.93 -19.40 7.98
CA ARG A 154 10.89 -20.10 7.12
C ARG A 154 11.09 -19.40 5.77
N LEU A 155 10.59 -18.15 5.64
CA LEU A 155 10.74 -17.37 4.43
C LEU A 155 12.18 -16.93 4.22
N PRO A 156 12.63 -16.80 2.97
CA PRO A 156 13.88 -16.12 2.64
C PRO A 156 13.87 -14.70 3.22
N ARG A 157 14.91 -14.34 3.96
CA ARG A 157 15.00 -13.07 4.71
C ARG A 157 14.88 -11.82 3.84
N TRP A 158 15.16 -11.93 2.54
CA TRP A 158 15.03 -10.81 1.62
C TRP A 158 13.57 -10.35 1.45
N ILE A 159 12.57 -11.25 1.59
CA ILE A 159 11.15 -10.90 1.45
C ILE A 159 10.70 -9.93 2.56
N PRO A 160 10.78 -10.28 3.86
CA PRO A 160 10.48 -9.30 4.91
C PRO A 160 11.48 -8.14 4.92
N GLY A 161 12.70 -8.33 4.41
CA GLY A 161 13.68 -7.27 4.22
C GLY A 161 13.22 -6.17 3.29
N LEU A 162 12.54 -6.51 2.18
CA LEU A 162 11.96 -5.51 1.27
C LEU A 162 10.90 -4.65 1.97
N LEU A 163 10.04 -5.26 2.79
CA LEU A 163 9.05 -4.51 3.58
C LEU A 163 9.74 -3.55 4.56
N LEU A 164 10.79 -4.00 5.27
CA LEU A 164 11.54 -3.14 6.18
C LEU A 164 12.25 -2.00 5.46
N VAL A 165 12.79 -2.25 4.27
CA VAL A 165 13.37 -1.20 3.41
C VAL A 165 12.31 -0.19 3.02
N HIS A 166 11.11 -0.63 2.62
CA HIS A 166 10.01 0.28 2.30
C HIS A 166 9.61 1.14 3.51
N VAL A 167 9.45 0.54 4.69
CA VAL A 167 9.16 1.29 5.93
C VAL A 167 10.26 2.30 6.23
N ALA A 168 11.53 1.96 6.01
CA ALA A 168 12.66 2.87 6.24
C ALA A 168 12.69 4.05 5.23
N PHE A 169 12.09 3.89 4.05
CA PHE A 169 11.92 5.00 3.10
C PHE A 169 10.92 6.07 3.58
N ALA A 170 9.93 5.69 4.41
CA ALA A 170 8.86 6.60 4.83
C ALA A 170 9.36 7.96 5.38
N PRO A 171 10.30 8.01 6.35
CA PRO A 171 10.76 9.28 6.91
C PRO A 171 11.66 10.07 5.96
N VAL A 172 12.27 9.43 4.97
CA VAL A 172 13.24 10.07 4.05
C VAL A 172 12.64 10.40 2.69
N ASN A 173 11.46 9.89 2.38
CA ASN A 173 10.84 10.01 1.06
C ASN A 173 10.73 11.47 0.58
N ASN A 174 10.36 12.38 1.47
CA ASN A 174 10.20 13.80 1.13
C ASN A 174 11.52 14.52 0.82
N PHE A 175 12.65 13.91 1.19
CA PHE A 175 14.00 14.44 0.91
C PHE A 175 14.64 13.80 -0.33
N LEU A 176 13.97 12.80 -0.92
CA LEU A 176 14.47 12.12 -2.11
C LEU A 176 14.09 12.88 -3.38
N PRO A 177 14.95 12.84 -4.41
CA PRO A 177 14.58 13.28 -5.75
C PRO A 177 13.29 12.55 -6.23
N GLU A 178 12.45 13.25 -6.98
CA GLU A 178 11.13 12.73 -7.44
C GLU A 178 11.23 11.35 -8.11
N VAL A 179 12.28 11.13 -8.91
CA VAL A 179 12.53 9.83 -9.57
C VAL A 179 12.68 8.69 -8.56
N LEU A 180 13.23 8.97 -7.37
CA LEU A 180 13.42 7.96 -6.32
C LEU A 180 12.19 7.76 -5.44
N GLN A 181 11.27 8.71 -5.41
CA GLN A 181 10.03 8.58 -4.64
C GLN A 181 9.15 7.43 -5.14
N GLY A 182 9.15 7.15 -6.46
CA GLY A 182 8.45 6.00 -7.04
C GLY A 182 9.09 4.65 -6.72
N VAL A 183 10.41 4.63 -6.43
CA VAL A 183 11.16 3.38 -6.17
C VAL A 183 10.64 2.66 -4.92
N GLN A 184 10.23 3.40 -3.89
CA GLN A 184 9.67 2.81 -2.68
C GLN A 184 8.44 1.92 -2.96
N ALA A 185 7.55 2.36 -3.87
CA ALA A 185 6.37 1.57 -4.25
C ALA A 185 6.77 0.28 -4.98
N VAL A 186 7.83 0.32 -5.80
CA VAL A 186 8.37 -0.87 -6.47
C VAL A 186 8.93 -1.85 -5.44
N VAL A 187 9.66 -1.36 -4.43
CA VAL A 187 10.21 -2.19 -3.34
C VAL A 187 9.09 -2.88 -2.57
N LEU A 188 8.05 -2.13 -2.16
CA LEU A 188 6.88 -2.70 -1.50
C LEU A 188 6.16 -3.70 -2.40
N GLY A 189 5.91 -3.33 -3.66
CA GLY A 189 5.25 -4.19 -4.63
C GLY A 189 5.97 -5.53 -4.83
N ALA A 190 7.30 -5.51 -4.92
CA ALA A 190 8.12 -6.72 -5.02
C ALA A 190 7.98 -7.59 -3.75
N GLY A 191 7.99 -6.99 -2.56
CA GLY A 191 7.78 -7.69 -1.29
C GLY A 191 6.41 -8.35 -1.22
N LEU A 192 5.35 -7.63 -1.55
CA LEU A 192 3.96 -8.13 -1.56
C LEU A 192 3.76 -9.24 -2.61
N MET A 193 4.34 -9.10 -3.80
CA MET A 193 4.30 -10.12 -4.84
C MET A 193 4.98 -11.41 -4.36
N ALA A 194 6.16 -11.29 -3.75
CA ALA A 194 6.85 -12.44 -3.19
C ALA A 194 6.04 -13.13 -2.07
N LEU A 195 5.37 -12.37 -1.19
CA LEU A 195 4.47 -12.91 -0.19
C LEU A 195 3.27 -13.63 -0.81
N ALA A 196 2.67 -13.09 -1.87
CA ALA A 196 1.57 -13.72 -2.59
C ALA A 196 1.98 -15.09 -3.16
N VAL A 197 3.14 -15.16 -3.82
CA VAL A 197 3.69 -16.42 -4.36
C VAL A 197 3.92 -17.43 -3.24
N ARG A 198 4.57 -17.03 -2.15
CA ARG A 198 4.85 -17.93 -1.01
C ARG A 198 3.60 -18.41 -0.30
N SER A 199 2.57 -17.57 -0.19
CA SER A 199 1.27 -17.98 0.35
C SER A 199 0.61 -19.07 -0.50
N THR A 200 0.72 -18.95 -1.83
CA THR A 200 0.18 -19.95 -2.76
C THR A 200 0.95 -21.28 -2.68
N GLU A 201 2.29 -21.22 -2.59
CA GLU A 201 3.14 -22.43 -2.42
C GLU A 201 2.84 -23.15 -1.09
N ALA A 202 2.68 -22.40 0.00
CA ALA A 202 2.32 -22.97 1.30
C ALA A 202 0.96 -23.67 1.26
N TRP A 203 -0.01 -23.11 0.55
CA TRP A 203 -1.31 -23.74 0.36
C TRP A 203 -1.25 -25.00 -0.51
N ALA A 204 -0.47 -24.99 -1.61
CA ALA A 204 -0.31 -26.15 -2.48
C ALA A 204 0.33 -27.33 -1.74
N SER A 205 1.33 -27.08 -0.89
CA SER A 205 2.00 -28.11 -0.12
C SER A 205 1.09 -28.83 0.91
N THR A 206 0.06 -28.12 1.41
CA THR A 206 -0.92 -28.74 2.35
C THR A 206 -1.91 -29.67 1.65
N ARG A 207 -1.99 -29.67 0.32
CA ARG A 207 -2.90 -30.48 -0.50
C ARG A 207 -2.22 -31.62 -1.23
N ALA A 208 -0.90 -31.62 -1.29
CA ALA A 208 -0.18 -32.74 -1.88
C ALA A 208 -0.50 -34.02 -1.09
N PRO A 209 -0.98 -35.10 -1.76
CA PRO A 209 -1.18 -36.36 -1.07
C PRO A 209 0.16 -36.82 -0.46
N ALA A 210 0.11 -37.32 0.79
CA ALA A 210 1.28 -37.93 1.36
C ALA A 210 1.70 -39.05 0.40
N THR A 211 2.86 -38.88 -0.24
CA THR A 211 3.46 -39.97 -1.04
C THR A 211 3.68 -41.16 -0.11
N PRO A 212 3.22 -42.35 -0.47
CA PRO A 212 3.35 -43.57 0.37
C PRO A 212 4.81 -43.93 0.61
#